data_4faab2ebae7ffb00a79f0990416a0798
#
_entry.id   4faab2ebae7ffb00a79f0990416a0798
#
_cell.length_a   1.000
_cell.length_b   1.000
_cell.length_c   1.000
_cell.angle_alpha   90.00
_cell.angle_beta   90.00
_cell.angle_gamma   90.00
#
_symmetry.space_group_name_H-M   'P 1'
#
loop_
_entity.id
_entity.type
_entity.pdbx_description
1 polymer ?
#
loop_
_entity_poly.entity_id
_entity_poly.type
_entity_poly.pdbx_seq_one_letter_code
_entity_poly.pdbx_strand_id
1 'polypeptide(L)'
;METLSYNIVIRAPKQKIWDILWAPETYTKWTQYFSEEPTIIKSDWKVGGRTLFVDHNNNGMVATISNLDEPNEVTFNHLGIVENGEDDIESEKIKQWSGAPERYSLILLDDGSVKLHVEIQIDPEYREVMDRGFTNGLQTIKKLAEEKEFPV
;
A
#
# COMPACT_ATOMS: atom_id res chain seq x y z
N MET A 1 0.25 -10.61 -16.58
CA MET A 1 -0.08 -9.79 -15.38
C MET A 1 -1.56 -9.92 -15.06
N GLU A 2 -1.89 -9.87 -13.81
CA GLU A 2 -3.26 -10.01 -13.30
C GLU A 2 -3.59 -8.83 -12.42
N THR A 3 -4.83 -8.33 -12.50
CA THR A 3 -5.29 -7.22 -11.65
C THR A 3 -6.16 -7.79 -10.53
N LEU A 4 -5.79 -7.52 -9.30
CA LEU A 4 -6.56 -7.93 -8.12
C LEU A 4 -7.22 -6.69 -7.50
N SER A 5 -8.42 -6.89 -6.95
CA SER A 5 -9.18 -5.84 -6.28
C SER A 5 -9.61 -6.29 -4.89
N TYR A 6 -9.49 -5.39 -3.93
CA TYR A 6 -9.89 -5.64 -2.55
C TYR A 6 -10.69 -4.45 -2.03
N ASN A 7 -11.67 -4.69 -1.17
CA ASN A 7 -12.50 -3.64 -0.60
C ASN A 7 -12.79 -3.92 0.87
N ILE A 8 -12.91 -2.87 1.64
CA ILE A 8 -13.41 -2.95 3.01
C ILE A 8 -14.14 -1.64 3.35
N VAL A 9 -15.22 -1.75 4.12
CA VAL A 9 -15.96 -0.58 4.59
C VAL A 9 -15.56 -0.28 6.03
N ILE A 10 -15.19 0.97 6.28
CA ILE A 10 -14.63 1.42 7.56
C ILE A 10 -15.45 2.61 8.07
N ARG A 11 -15.82 2.56 9.35
CA ARG A 11 -16.55 3.64 10.01
C ARG A 11 -15.59 4.59 10.69
N ALA A 12 -14.90 5.39 9.89
CA ALA A 12 -13.95 6.40 10.33
C ALA A 12 -13.77 7.46 9.25
N PRO A 13 -13.28 8.65 9.60
CA PRO A 13 -13.01 9.70 8.62
C PRO A 13 -11.89 9.28 7.65
N LYS A 14 -11.96 9.76 6.42
CA LYS A 14 -10.94 9.49 5.41
C LYS A 14 -9.53 9.81 5.91
N GLN A 15 -9.34 10.95 6.57
CA GLN A 15 -8.02 11.37 7.02
C GLN A 15 -7.43 10.38 8.02
N LYS A 16 -8.25 9.86 8.93
CA LYS A 16 -7.79 8.87 9.90
C LYS A 16 -7.33 7.59 9.21
N ILE A 17 -8.10 7.11 8.22
CA ILE A 17 -7.75 5.92 7.44
C ILE A 17 -6.47 6.17 6.64
N TRP A 18 -6.36 7.33 6.02
CA TRP A 18 -5.18 7.72 5.25
C TRP A 18 -3.92 7.70 6.12
N ASP A 19 -4.01 8.27 7.32
CA ASP A 19 -2.88 8.30 8.25
C ASP A 19 -2.46 6.89 8.68
N ILE A 20 -3.42 6.00 8.91
CA ILE A 20 -3.15 4.60 9.26
C ILE A 20 -2.46 3.87 8.10
N LEU A 21 -2.89 4.12 6.88
CA LEU A 21 -2.28 3.51 5.70
C LEU A 21 -0.79 3.84 5.60
N TRP A 22 -0.41 5.08 5.87
CA TRP A 22 0.91 5.57 5.46
C TRP A 22 1.83 6.02 6.60
N ALA A 23 1.35 6.18 7.83
CA ALA A 23 2.24 6.50 8.96
C ALA A 23 3.16 5.30 9.24
N PRO A 24 4.45 5.55 9.54
CA PRO A 24 5.42 4.46 9.73
C PRO A 24 4.98 3.39 10.73
N GLU A 25 4.44 3.79 11.88
CA GLU A 25 4.06 2.87 12.95
C GLU A 25 2.89 1.97 12.56
N THR A 26 1.94 2.48 11.81
CA THR A 26 0.75 1.73 11.41
C THR A 26 0.96 0.97 10.11
N TYR A 27 1.76 1.50 9.20
CA TYR A 27 2.12 0.81 7.95
C TYR A 27 2.74 -0.56 8.26
N THR A 28 3.67 -0.63 9.18
CA THR A 28 4.31 -1.88 9.59
C THR A 28 3.29 -2.87 10.18
N LYS A 29 2.27 -2.37 10.87
CA LYS A 29 1.23 -3.23 11.46
C LYS A 29 0.35 -3.89 10.42
N TRP A 30 -0.20 -3.13 9.47
CA TRP A 30 -1.14 -3.74 8.53
C TRP A 30 -0.43 -4.50 7.41
N THR A 31 0.86 -4.21 7.16
CA THR A 31 1.61 -4.93 6.14
C THR A 31 2.34 -6.17 6.65
N GLN A 32 2.26 -6.48 7.93
CA GLN A 32 2.96 -7.63 8.53
C GLN A 32 2.59 -8.97 7.91
N TYR A 33 1.47 -9.04 7.23
CA TYR A 33 0.96 -10.29 6.63
C TYR A 33 1.51 -10.56 5.23
N PHE A 34 2.27 -9.62 4.65
CA PHE A 34 2.85 -9.77 3.31
C PHE A 34 4.21 -10.44 3.31
N SER A 35 4.97 -10.31 4.39
CA SER A 35 6.30 -10.91 4.50
C SER A 35 6.67 -11.14 5.96
N GLU A 36 7.70 -11.97 6.19
CA GLU A 36 8.20 -12.24 7.54
C GLU A 36 8.95 -11.05 8.12
N GLU A 37 9.63 -10.28 7.26
CA GLU A 37 10.36 -9.10 7.69
C GLU A 37 9.46 -7.86 7.65
N PRO A 38 9.51 -7.01 8.69
CA PRO A 38 8.73 -5.77 8.68
C PRO A 38 9.10 -4.89 7.49
N THR A 39 8.08 -4.36 6.83
CA THR A 39 8.26 -3.45 5.69
C THR A 39 7.99 -2.02 6.15
N ILE A 40 8.84 -1.11 5.69
CA ILE A 40 8.64 0.32 5.91
C ILE A 40 8.45 1.03 4.58
N ILE A 41 7.75 2.17 4.62
CA ILE A 41 7.56 3.01 3.45
C ILE A 41 8.38 4.28 3.64
N LYS A 42 9.14 4.64 2.60
CA LYS A 42 9.90 5.88 2.55
C LYS A 42 9.52 6.62 1.28
N SER A 43 8.88 7.77 1.40
CA SER A 43 8.40 8.52 0.25
C SER A 43 8.54 10.01 0.47
N ASP A 44 8.78 10.74 -0.64
CA ASP A 44 8.71 12.20 -0.64
C ASP A 44 7.28 12.70 -0.80
N TRP A 45 6.33 11.80 -1.07
CA TRP A 45 4.89 12.09 -1.27
C TRP A 45 4.65 13.14 -2.36
N LYS A 46 5.35 12.98 -3.47
CA LYS A 46 5.23 13.84 -4.64
C LYS A 46 5.01 13.03 -5.89
N VAL A 47 4.13 13.50 -6.76
CA VAL A 47 3.94 12.90 -8.10
C VAL A 47 5.27 12.98 -8.85
N GLY A 48 5.68 11.85 -9.42
CA GLY A 48 6.97 11.73 -10.10
C GLY A 48 8.16 11.52 -9.18
N GLY A 49 7.95 11.53 -7.87
CA GLY A 49 9.01 11.30 -6.89
C GLY A 49 9.32 9.82 -6.68
N ARG A 50 10.14 9.54 -5.69
CA ARG A 50 10.61 8.19 -5.40
C ARG A 50 10.01 7.67 -4.10
N THR A 51 9.42 6.48 -4.17
CA THR A 51 8.87 5.78 -3.01
C THR A 51 9.53 4.41 -2.88
N LEU A 52 9.94 4.07 -1.66
CA LEU A 52 10.55 2.78 -1.34
C LEU A 52 9.64 2.00 -0.39
N PHE A 53 9.43 0.72 -0.71
CA PHE A 53 8.79 -0.26 0.17
C PHE A 53 9.86 -1.29 0.51
N VAL A 54 10.54 -1.12 1.63
CA VAL A 54 11.74 -1.90 1.94
C VAL A 54 11.74 -2.39 3.38
N ASP A 55 12.49 -3.48 3.62
CA ASP A 55 12.76 -3.95 4.97
C ASP A 55 13.96 -3.22 5.57
N HIS A 56 14.37 -3.60 6.78
CA HIS A 56 15.48 -2.95 7.47
C HIS A 56 16.85 -3.22 6.82
N ASN A 57 16.93 -4.18 5.89
CA ASN A 57 18.13 -4.46 5.11
C ASN A 57 18.15 -3.72 3.77
N ASN A 58 17.18 -2.83 3.54
CA ASN A 58 17.01 -2.08 2.31
C ASN A 58 16.73 -2.99 1.09
N ASN A 59 15.95 -4.03 1.31
CA ASN A 59 15.47 -4.93 0.26
C ASN A 59 13.97 -4.76 0.09
N GLY A 60 13.50 -4.64 -1.13
CA GLY A 60 12.08 -4.50 -1.43
C GLY A 60 11.84 -3.94 -2.82
N MET A 61 10.96 -2.94 -2.89
CA MET A 61 10.54 -2.38 -4.17
C MET A 61 10.70 -0.87 -4.22
N VAL A 62 10.95 -0.36 -5.42
CA VAL A 62 10.97 1.07 -5.71
C VAL A 62 9.82 1.40 -6.64
N ALA A 63 9.14 2.50 -6.36
CA ALA A 63 7.99 2.97 -7.12
C ALA A 63 8.05 4.49 -7.31
N THR A 64 7.20 4.98 -8.21
CA THR A 64 6.92 6.41 -8.31
C THR A 64 5.42 6.62 -8.09
N ILE A 65 5.05 7.79 -7.58
CA ILE A 65 3.65 8.17 -7.43
C ILE A 65 3.21 8.80 -8.75
N SER A 66 2.17 8.22 -9.37
CA SER A 66 1.60 8.76 -10.61
C SER A 66 0.39 9.64 -10.36
N ASN A 67 -0.29 9.44 -9.22
CA ASN A 67 -1.45 10.24 -8.83
C ASN A 67 -1.51 10.32 -7.31
N LEU A 68 -1.77 11.51 -6.79
CA LEU A 68 -1.88 11.75 -5.36
C LEU A 68 -2.92 12.83 -5.08
N ASP A 69 -3.95 12.46 -4.36
CA ASP A 69 -5.01 13.36 -3.92
C ASP A 69 -5.40 12.97 -2.47
N GLU A 70 -4.61 13.45 -1.52
CA GLU A 70 -4.84 13.16 -0.10
C GLU A 70 -6.11 13.84 0.41
N PRO A 71 -6.99 13.16 1.13
CA PRO A 71 -6.94 11.79 1.60
C PRO A 71 -7.79 10.82 0.77
N ASN A 72 -7.95 11.09 -0.52
CA ASN A 72 -8.88 10.36 -1.39
C ASN A 72 -8.25 9.22 -2.15
N GLU A 73 -7.06 9.42 -2.72
CA GLU A 73 -6.40 8.37 -3.48
C GLU A 73 -4.90 8.58 -3.67
N VAL A 74 -4.20 7.48 -3.89
CA VAL A 74 -2.81 7.48 -4.33
C VAL A 74 -2.59 6.27 -5.23
N THR A 75 -1.81 6.46 -6.29
CA THR A 75 -1.38 5.38 -7.17
C THR A 75 0.14 5.33 -7.21
N PHE A 76 0.69 4.17 -6.89
CA PHE A 76 2.11 3.88 -7.02
C PHE A 76 2.30 3.05 -8.29
N ASN A 77 3.27 3.42 -9.11
CA ASN A 77 3.70 2.60 -10.22
C ASN A 77 5.04 1.97 -9.85
N HIS A 78 5.05 0.65 -9.72
CA HIS A 78 6.24 -0.08 -9.31
C HIS A 78 7.25 -0.10 -10.46
N LEU A 79 8.44 0.44 -10.22
CA LEU A 79 9.49 0.57 -11.25
C LEU A 79 10.45 -0.61 -11.25
N GLY A 80 10.69 -1.19 -10.09
CA GLY A 80 11.66 -2.27 -9.97
C GLY A 80 11.84 -2.73 -8.54
N ILE A 81 12.95 -3.42 -8.30
CA ILE A 81 13.31 -3.93 -6.98
C ILE A 81 14.50 -3.16 -6.41
N VAL A 82 14.65 -3.26 -5.09
CA VAL A 82 15.79 -2.72 -4.37
C VAL A 82 16.47 -3.87 -3.67
N GLU A 83 17.78 -4.05 -3.89
CA GLU A 83 18.58 -5.05 -3.21
C GLU A 83 19.79 -4.36 -2.57
N ASN A 84 19.93 -4.50 -1.25
CA ASN A 84 21.01 -3.87 -0.49
C ASN A 84 21.13 -2.36 -0.76
N GLY A 85 19.98 -1.69 -0.93
CA GLY A 85 19.93 -0.27 -1.19
C GLY A 85 20.14 0.14 -2.65
N GLU A 86 20.34 -0.81 -3.56
CA GLU A 86 20.53 -0.52 -4.97
C GLU A 86 19.29 -0.85 -5.79
N ASP A 87 18.86 0.10 -6.64
CA ASP A 87 17.67 -0.06 -7.48
C ASP A 87 18.01 -0.87 -8.74
N ASP A 88 17.13 -1.82 -9.08
CA ASP A 88 17.12 -2.49 -10.38
C ASP A 88 15.81 -2.18 -11.08
N ILE A 89 15.85 -1.29 -12.07
CA ILE A 89 14.69 -0.91 -12.86
C ILE A 89 14.85 -1.23 -14.35
N GLU A 90 15.98 -1.83 -14.73
CA GLU A 90 16.35 -2.01 -16.14
C GLU A 90 16.55 -3.45 -16.59
N SER A 91 16.70 -4.41 -15.67
CA SER A 91 16.92 -5.81 -16.08
C SER A 91 15.71 -6.34 -16.86
N GLU A 92 15.95 -7.34 -17.72
CA GLU A 92 14.90 -7.93 -18.56
C GLU A 92 13.73 -8.47 -17.73
N LYS A 93 14.04 -9.09 -16.59
CA LYS A 93 13.03 -9.61 -15.67
C LYS A 93 12.14 -8.49 -15.13
N ILE A 94 12.75 -7.37 -14.76
CA ILE A 94 12.04 -6.21 -14.20
C ILE A 94 11.19 -5.53 -15.28
N LYS A 95 11.70 -5.39 -16.50
CA LYS A 95 10.98 -4.73 -17.59
C LYS A 95 9.65 -5.39 -17.93
N GLN A 96 9.50 -6.69 -17.62
CA GLN A 96 8.28 -7.43 -17.88
C GLN A 96 7.09 -6.92 -17.05
N TRP A 97 7.34 -6.31 -15.89
CA TRP A 97 6.26 -5.83 -15.01
C TRP A 97 6.44 -4.38 -14.56
N SER A 98 7.53 -3.71 -14.93
CA SER A 98 7.78 -2.32 -14.53
C SER A 98 6.62 -1.43 -15.01
N GLY A 99 6.19 -0.53 -14.13
CA GLY A 99 5.03 0.32 -14.37
C GLY A 99 3.73 -0.24 -13.79
N ALA A 100 3.76 -1.44 -13.19
CA ALA A 100 2.57 -2.05 -12.62
C ALA A 100 1.97 -1.17 -11.51
N PRO A 101 0.67 -0.81 -11.60
CA PRO A 101 0.06 0.11 -10.64
C PRO A 101 -0.41 -0.60 -9.38
N GLU A 102 -0.38 0.15 -8.29
CA GLU A 102 -1.00 -0.20 -7.01
C GLU A 102 -1.76 1.04 -6.53
N ARG A 103 -3.08 0.98 -6.56
CA ARG A 103 -3.95 2.13 -6.30
C ARG A 103 -4.78 1.93 -5.04
N TYR A 104 -4.81 2.95 -4.21
CA TYR A 104 -5.66 3.01 -3.00
C TYR A 104 -6.62 4.17 -3.14
N SER A 105 -7.92 3.90 -2.95
CA SER A 105 -8.98 4.91 -3.04
C SER A 105 -9.86 4.86 -1.81
N LEU A 106 -10.19 6.02 -1.26
CA LEU A 106 -11.12 6.16 -0.14
C LEU A 106 -12.38 6.85 -0.64
N ILE A 107 -13.51 6.17 -0.57
CA ILE A 107 -14.77 6.60 -1.14
C ILE A 107 -15.80 6.79 -0.03
N LEU A 108 -16.30 8.00 0.13
CA LEU A 108 -17.35 8.30 1.11
C LEU A 108 -18.67 7.68 0.63
N LEU A 109 -19.30 6.87 1.48
CA LEU A 109 -20.58 6.24 1.21
C LEU A 109 -21.72 7.06 1.79
N ASP A 110 -22.96 6.76 1.34
CA ASP A 110 -24.17 7.52 1.71
C ASP A 110 -24.44 7.52 3.22
N ASP A 111 -24.04 6.46 3.93
CA ASP A 111 -24.25 6.34 5.37
C ASP A 111 -23.14 7.00 6.21
N GLY A 112 -22.20 7.66 5.55
CA GLY A 112 -21.06 8.31 6.23
C GLY A 112 -19.85 7.42 6.47
N SER A 113 -19.96 6.13 6.17
CA SER A 113 -18.77 5.23 6.22
C SER A 113 -17.90 5.48 5.00
N VAL A 114 -16.69 4.91 5.01
CA VAL A 114 -15.72 5.05 3.94
C VAL A 114 -15.36 3.67 3.40
N LYS A 115 -15.40 3.52 2.09
CA LYS A 115 -14.93 2.31 1.43
C LYS A 115 -13.48 2.50 1.02
N LEU A 116 -12.61 1.63 1.54
CA LEU A 116 -11.23 1.55 1.09
C LEU A 116 -11.17 0.52 -0.04
N HIS A 117 -10.76 0.96 -1.21
CA HIS A 117 -10.63 0.12 -2.39
C HIS A 117 -9.16 0.06 -2.81
N VAL A 118 -8.65 -1.15 -3.04
CA VAL A 118 -7.29 -1.38 -3.50
C VAL A 118 -7.34 -2.13 -4.82
N GLU A 119 -6.62 -1.62 -5.82
CA GLU A 119 -6.38 -2.32 -7.07
C GLU A 119 -4.88 -2.47 -7.25
N ILE A 120 -4.43 -3.69 -7.53
CA ILE A 120 -3.01 -3.95 -7.73
C ILE A 120 -2.82 -4.89 -8.92
N GLN A 121 -1.86 -4.56 -9.78
CA GLN A 121 -1.46 -5.41 -10.88
C GLN A 121 -0.21 -6.19 -10.48
N ILE A 122 -0.27 -7.50 -10.58
CA ILE A 122 0.80 -8.41 -10.12
C ILE A 122 1.03 -9.53 -11.11
N ASP A 123 2.19 -10.19 -10.97
CA ASP A 123 2.42 -11.49 -11.57
C ASP A 123 1.56 -12.53 -10.81
N PRO A 124 0.86 -13.43 -11.51
CA PRO A 124 -0.01 -14.41 -10.85
C PRO A 124 0.65 -15.26 -9.76
N GLU A 125 1.96 -15.47 -9.80
CA GLU A 125 2.65 -16.24 -8.76
C GLU A 125 2.56 -15.59 -7.38
N TYR A 126 2.29 -14.28 -7.30
CA TYR A 126 2.16 -13.54 -6.03
C TYR A 126 0.74 -13.46 -5.52
N ARG A 127 -0.22 -14.07 -6.21
CA ARG A 127 -1.64 -13.97 -5.86
C ARG A 127 -1.94 -14.41 -4.42
N GLU A 128 -1.41 -15.56 -3.99
CA GLU A 128 -1.65 -16.06 -2.63
C GLU A 128 -1.13 -15.11 -1.56
N VAL A 129 0.07 -14.57 -1.77
CA VAL A 129 0.67 -13.61 -0.85
C VAL A 129 -0.18 -12.34 -0.77
N MET A 130 -0.64 -11.84 -1.90
CA MET A 130 -1.48 -10.65 -1.95
C MET A 130 -2.84 -10.87 -1.29
N ASP A 131 -3.50 -12.01 -1.59
CA ASP A 131 -4.79 -12.32 -0.99
C ASP A 131 -4.67 -12.42 0.53
N ARG A 132 -3.67 -13.10 1.04
CA ARG A 132 -3.44 -13.22 2.49
C ARG A 132 -3.11 -11.86 3.09
N GLY A 133 -2.21 -11.12 2.45
CA GLY A 133 -1.76 -9.82 2.95
C GLY A 133 -2.88 -8.81 3.03
N PHE A 134 -3.64 -8.64 1.96
CA PHE A 134 -4.73 -7.66 1.94
C PHE A 134 -5.93 -8.11 2.77
N THR A 135 -6.28 -9.40 2.76
CA THR A 135 -7.38 -9.90 3.60
C THR A 135 -7.13 -9.57 5.08
N ASN A 136 -5.95 -9.86 5.57
CA ASN A 136 -5.60 -9.59 6.96
C ASN A 136 -5.24 -8.14 7.21
N GLY A 137 -4.52 -7.52 6.29
CA GLY A 137 -4.08 -6.12 6.40
C GLY A 137 -5.25 -5.15 6.43
N LEU A 138 -6.25 -5.32 5.56
CA LEU A 138 -7.43 -4.45 5.55
C LEU A 138 -8.24 -4.58 6.84
N GLN A 139 -8.34 -5.78 7.41
CA GLN A 139 -8.99 -5.97 8.71
C GLN A 139 -8.24 -5.22 9.81
N THR A 140 -6.91 -5.23 9.77
CA THR A 140 -6.08 -4.49 10.72
C THR A 140 -6.30 -2.99 10.59
N ILE A 141 -6.36 -2.46 9.36
CA ILE A 141 -6.65 -1.05 9.11
C ILE A 141 -8.01 -0.67 9.68
N LYS A 142 -9.02 -1.49 9.41
CA LYS A 142 -10.38 -1.27 9.92
C LYS A 142 -10.40 -1.24 11.44
N LYS A 143 -9.76 -2.20 12.08
CA LYS A 143 -9.68 -2.27 13.53
C LYS A 143 -9.03 -1.01 14.13
N LEU A 144 -7.89 -0.61 13.58
CA LEU A 144 -7.17 0.59 14.06
C LEU A 144 -8.00 1.86 13.85
N ALA A 145 -8.68 1.97 12.70
CA ALA A 145 -9.46 3.16 12.38
C ALA A 145 -10.72 3.28 13.21
N GLU A 146 -11.34 2.14 13.56
CA GLU A 146 -12.59 2.12 14.32
C GLU A 146 -12.38 2.09 15.83
N GLU A 147 -11.14 1.95 16.30
CA GLU A 147 -10.82 2.06 17.71
C GLU A 147 -11.18 3.46 18.22
N LYS A 148 -11.92 3.48 19.32
CA LYS A 148 -12.22 4.74 19.99
C LYS A 148 -10.98 5.18 20.74
N GLU A 149 -10.59 6.44 20.53
CA GLU A 149 -9.59 7.04 21.38
C GLU A 149 -10.14 7.10 22.80
N PHE A 150 -9.33 6.68 23.76
CA PHE A 150 -9.74 6.81 25.14
C PHE A 150 -9.93 8.28 25.46
N PRO A 151 -11.10 8.65 25.99
CA PRO A 151 -11.26 9.98 26.53
C PRO A 151 -10.30 10.10 27.71
N VAL A 152 -9.47 11.05 27.60
CA VAL A 152 -8.50 11.31 28.66
C VAL A 152 -9.17 12.17 29.71
#